data_f35cc787a58bcd2b5caf3074440db6ba
#
_entry.id   f35cc787a58bcd2b5caf3074440db6ba
#
_cell.length_a   1.000
_cell.length_b   1.000
_cell.length_c   1.000
_cell.angle_alpha   90.00
_cell.angle_beta   90.00
_cell.angle_gamma   90.00
#
_symmetry.space_group_name_H-M   'P 1'
#
loop_
_entity.id
_entity.type
_entity.pdbx_description
1 polymer ?
#
loop_
_entity_poly.entity_id
_entity_poly.type
_entity_poly.pdbx_seq_one_letter_code
_entity_poly.pdbx_strand_id
1 'polypeptide(L)'
;YLLKKYSVSDSTLDFIYNAELVDYTIQDILVTHRLSYSEHKDRSPQEAYELATIIRKRIDNNDITFDEAVSIYADHPTIEIRNGMMGPLRYGKLPKELDDIIWQSMPGDINGPLETKFGYHVFHIVKREQRKQSVAKNRKKTLRREIKNGRYKLLDHYTDSYAEEWFKIFDIELFIENIDTLWQRAEDLDLFVVPEGVSVLRLNEAGYKAPLARINNQMVTIDWFIEQAQQHGKYKQSNFVKAYFLYNTLIDLLRRYSAVMWYDISDDQFDKQKTLQTVQLKQEKLLYKHYVAQEMKIDPALIEEVILNRLALRYDIQVRKDLTLD
;
A
#
# COMPACT_ATOMS: atom_id res chain seq x y z
N TYR A 1 4.74 15.88 8.30
CA TYR A 1 5.91 15.66 9.14
C TYR A 1 6.91 14.71 8.46
N LEU A 2 6.56 13.46 8.19
CA LEU A 2 7.44 12.45 7.59
C LEU A 2 8.01 12.89 6.25
N LEU A 3 7.20 13.47 5.38
CA LEU A 3 7.61 13.99 4.07
C LEU A 3 8.69 15.07 4.15
N LYS A 4 8.70 15.87 5.21
CA LYS A 4 9.73 16.91 5.42
C LYS A 4 11.06 16.34 5.92
N LYS A 5 11.04 15.23 6.66
CA LYS A 5 12.24 14.53 7.14
C LYS A 5 12.87 13.63 6.08
N TYR A 6 12.10 13.24 5.06
CA TYR A 6 12.61 12.37 4.02
C TYR A 6 13.71 13.05 3.19
N SER A 7 14.88 12.48 3.24
CA SER A 7 16.00 12.87 2.38
C SER A 7 16.64 11.62 1.75
N VAL A 8 16.83 11.66 0.45
CA VAL A 8 17.52 10.58 -0.25
C VAL A 8 19.01 10.63 0.10
N SER A 9 19.51 9.64 0.83
CA SER A 9 20.92 9.53 1.18
C SER A 9 21.80 9.30 -0.05
N ASP A 10 23.08 9.63 0.03
CA ASP A 10 24.02 9.37 -1.07
C ASP A 10 24.20 7.86 -1.27
N SER A 11 24.19 7.06 -0.21
CA SER A 11 24.23 5.59 -0.29
C SER A 11 23.02 5.01 -1.04
N THR A 12 21.82 5.51 -0.77
CA THR A 12 20.62 5.12 -1.53
C THR A 12 20.71 5.50 -3.01
N LEU A 13 21.24 6.69 -3.29
CA LEU A 13 21.46 7.12 -4.68
C LEU A 13 22.48 6.24 -5.40
N ASP A 14 23.56 5.87 -4.72
CA ASP A 14 24.59 5.01 -5.28
C ASP A 14 24.09 3.59 -5.51
N PHE A 15 23.31 3.05 -4.58
CA PHE A 15 22.64 1.77 -4.75
C PHE A 15 21.72 1.78 -5.97
N ILE A 16 20.80 2.73 -6.07
CA ILE A 16 19.83 2.80 -7.18
C ILE A 16 20.56 3.05 -8.51
N TYR A 17 21.58 3.92 -8.51
CA TYR A 17 22.39 4.16 -9.69
C TYR A 17 23.03 2.86 -10.20
N ASN A 18 23.63 2.06 -9.32
CA ASN A 18 24.22 0.79 -9.68
C ASN A 18 23.16 -0.25 -10.08
N ALA A 19 22.00 -0.26 -9.41
CA ALA A 19 20.88 -1.13 -9.74
C ALA A 19 20.31 -0.85 -11.15
N GLU A 20 20.32 0.42 -11.61
CA GLU A 20 19.89 0.77 -12.96
C GLU A 20 20.82 0.25 -14.07
N LEU A 21 22.05 -0.14 -13.72
CA LEU A 21 23.03 -0.66 -14.68
C LEU A 21 22.91 -2.15 -14.93
N VAL A 22 22.03 -2.83 -14.20
CA VAL A 22 21.94 -4.29 -14.21
C VAL A 22 20.51 -4.72 -14.48
N ASP A 23 20.35 -5.71 -15.34
CA ASP A 23 19.09 -6.43 -15.52
C ASP A 23 19.21 -7.83 -14.89
N TYR A 24 18.13 -8.29 -14.27
CA TYR A 24 18.02 -9.63 -13.72
C TYR A 24 17.03 -10.49 -14.50
N THR A 25 17.26 -11.78 -14.53
CA THR A 25 16.28 -12.77 -14.93
C THR A 25 16.14 -13.76 -13.78
N ILE A 26 14.90 -13.99 -13.36
CA ILE A 26 14.57 -14.94 -12.32
C ILE A 26 13.62 -16.00 -12.87
N GLN A 27 13.51 -17.11 -12.16
CA GLN A 27 12.43 -18.06 -12.31
C GLN A 27 11.65 -18.06 -11.00
N ASP A 28 10.33 -17.90 -11.05
CA ASP A 28 9.47 -17.65 -9.90
C ASP A 28 8.39 -18.70 -9.75
N ILE A 29 8.20 -19.17 -8.53
CA ILE A 29 7.08 -19.99 -8.10
C ILE A 29 6.20 -19.11 -7.21
N LEU A 30 5.10 -18.64 -7.76
CA LEU A 30 4.09 -17.88 -7.03
C LEU A 30 3.04 -18.84 -6.46
N VAL A 31 2.83 -18.78 -5.15
CA VAL A 31 1.78 -19.50 -4.43
C VAL A 31 0.76 -18.47 -3.92
N THR A 32 -0.39 -18.43 -4.58
CA THR A 32 -1.46 -17.47 -4.28
C THR A 32 -2.40 -17.97 -3.18
N HIS A 33 -3.19 -17.05 -2.59
CA HIS A 33 -4.20 -17.35 -1.57
C HIS A 33 -5.38 -16.36 -1.64
N ARG A 34 -6.44 -16.59 -0.86
CA ARG A 34 -7.67 -15.75 -0.89
C ARG A 34 -7.43 -14.28 -0.64
N LEU A 35 -6.48 -13.92 0.21
CA LEU A 35 -6.15 -12.53 0.53
C LEU A 35 -5.07 -11.93 -0.37
N SER A 36 -4.61 -12.63 -1.41
CA SER A 36 -3.67 -12.09 -2.39
C SER A 36 -4.40 -11.39 -3.54
N TYR A 37 -3.71 -10.49 -4.23
CA TYR A 37 -4.25 -9.79 -5.40
C TYR A 37 -4.61 -10.74 -6.53
N SER A 38 -3.81 -11.79 -6.72
CA SER A 38 -4.07 -12.91 -7.63
C SER A 38 -4.74 -14.04 -6.84
N GLU A 39 -6.01 -13.88 -6.54
CA GLU A 39 -6.79 -14.72 -5.65
C GLU A 39 -6.75 -16.21 -6.01
N HIS A 40 -6.54 -17.07 -5.01
CA HIS A 40 -6.80 -18.52 -5.08
C HIS A 40 -7.88 -18.86 -4.05
N LYS A 41 -9.10 -19.14 -4.52
CA LYS A 41 -10.29 -19.22 -3.66
C LYS A 41 -10.22 -20.33 -2.59
N ASP A 42 -9.56 -21.44 -2.89
CA ASP A 42 -9.54 -22.63 -2.04
C ASP A 42 -8.32 -22.71 -1.10
N ARG A 43 -7.50 -21.67 -1.05
CA ARG A 43 -6.28 -21.66 -0.23
C ARG A 43 -6.24 -20.47 0.72
N SER A 44 -6.11 -20.73 2.00
CA SER A 44 -5.86 -19.70 3.02
C SER A 44 -4.43 -19.15 2.92
N PRO A 45 -4.15 -17.97 3.51
CA PRO A 45 -2.78 -17.45 3.61
C PRO A 45 -1.81 -18.39 4.31
N GLN A 46 -2.25 -19.06 5.38
CA GLN A 46 -1.43 -20.01 6.13
C GLN A 46 -1.07 -21.23 5.27
N GLU A 47 -2.04 -21.83 4.59
CA GLU A 47 -1.79 -22.96 3.68
C GLU A 47 -0.86 -22.59 2.52
N ALA A 48 -0.93 -21.36 2.01
CA ALA A 48 -0.03 -20.88 0.98
C ALA A 48 1.41 -20.74 1.51
N TYR A 49 1.59 -20.20 2.71
CA TYR A 49 2.89 -20.11 3.36
C TYR A 49 3.51 -21.48 3.62
N GLU A 50 2.72 -22.40 4.15
CA GLU A 50 3.16 -23.79 4.41
C GLU A 50 3.57 -24.49 3.12
N LEU A 51 2.77 -24.36 2.06
CA LEU A 51 3.09 -24.93 0.75
C LEU A 51 4.37 -24.32 0.18
N ALA A 52 4.54 -23.00 0.19
CA ALA A 52 5.76 -22.34 -0.26
C ALA A 52 6.99 -22.77 0.54
N THR A 53 6.82 -23.00 1.85
CA THR A 53 7.88 -23.52 2.73
C THR A 53 8.26 -24.95 2.38
N ILE A 54 7.27 -25.80 2.10
CA ILE A 54 7.49 -27.20 1.66
C ILE A 54 8.22 -27.22 0.32
N ILE A 55 7.78 -26.40 -0.65
CA ILE A 55 8.42 -26.28 -1.95
C ILE A 55 9.90 -25.92 -1.80
N ARG A 56 10.18 -24.89 -1.00
CA ARG A 56 11.54 -24.44 -0.74
C ARG A 56 12.41 -25.57 -0.15
N LYS A 57 11.92 -26.29 0.87
CA LYS A 57 12.62 -27.40 1.50
C LYS A 57 12.91 -28.54 0.52
N ARG A 58 11.95 -28.90 -0.33
CA ARG A 58 12.14 -29.96 -1.32
C ARG A 58 13.20 -29.61 -2.35
N ILE A 59 13.27 -28.33 -2.76
CA ILE A 59 14.31 -27.84 -3.67
C ILE A 59 15.67 -27.85 -2.95
N ASP A 60 15.78 -27.36 -1.72
CA ASP A 60 17.03 -27.32 -0.96
C ASP A 60 17.59 -28.72 -0.69
N ASN A 61 16.72 -29.71 -0.49
CA ASN A 61 17.07 -31.11 -0.30
C ASN A 61 17.42 -31.85 -1.61
N ASN A 62 17.23 -31.23 -2.77
CA ASN A 62 17.30 -31.85 -4.09
C ASN A 62 16.27 -32.97 -4.33
N ASP A 63 15.13 -32.93 -3.63
CA ASP A 63 14.01 -33.89 -3.85
C ASP A 63 13.30 -33.62 -5.17
N ILE A 64 13.33 -32.37 -5.64
CA ILE A 64 12.81 -31.90 -6.93
C ILE A 64 13.71 -30.80 -7.49
N THR A 65 13.75 -30.71 -8.80
CA THR A 65 14.39 -29.54 -9.48
C THR A 65 13.49 -28.31 -9.38
N PHE A 66 14.07 -27.12 -9.59
CA PHE A 66 13.27 -25.88 -9.64
C PHE A 66 12.25 -25.90 -10.78
N ASP A 67 12.61 -26.42 -11.95
CA ASP A 67 11.72 -26.56 -13.11
C ASP A 67 10.51 -27.46 -12.81
N GLU A 68 10.74 -28.61 -12.15
CA GLU A 68 9.66 -29.50 -11.72
C GLU A 68 8.76 -28.81 -10.70
N ALA A 69 9.35 -28.09 -9.74
CA ALA A 69 8.58 -27.35 -8.73
C ALA A 69 7.73 -26.26 -9.36
N VAL A 70 8.25 -25.50 -10.33
CA VAL A 70 7.48 -24.53 -11.11
C VAL A 70 6.27 -25.19 -11.78
N SER A 71 6.50 -26.29 -12.48
CA SER A 71 5.43 -26.99 -13.24
C SER A 71 4.33 -27.55 -12.35
N ILE A 72 4.67 -27.96 -11.12
CA ILE A 72 3.71 -28.59 -10.19
C ILE A 72 2.96 -27.59 -9.35
N TYR A 73 3.61 -26.51 -8.89
CA TYR A 73 3.11 -25.68 -7.79
C TYR A 73 2.84 -24.23 -8.13
N ALA A 74 3.36 -23.69 -9.24
CA ALA A 74 3.21 -22.28 -9.49
C ALA A 74 1.81 -21.91 -9.98
N ASP A 75 1.18 -20.94 -9.32
CA ASP A 75 -0.13 -20.39 -9.67
C ASP A 75 -0.04 -19.25 -10.70
N HIS A 76 1.12 -19.00 -11.27
CA HIS A 76 1.32 -17.87 -12.18
C HIS A 76 0.56 -18.08 -13.49
N PRO A 77 -0.26 -17.10 -13.96
CA PRO A 77 -1.12 -17.28 -15.15
C PRO A 77 -0.36 -17.51 -16.46
N THR A 78 0.94 -17.23 -16.51
CA THR A 78 1.78 -17.45 -17.70
C THR A 78 2.74 -18.64 -17.57
N ILE A 79 2.48 -19.53 -16.59
CA ILE A 79 3.38 -20.66 -16.28
C ILE A 79 3.60 -21.56 -17.50
N GLU A 80 2.54 -21.89 -18.22
CA GLU A 80 2.57 -22.76 -19.41
C GLU A 80 3.44 -22.21 -20.54
N ILE A 81 3.55 -20.88 -20.61
CA ILE A 81 4.26 -20.20 -21.73
C ILE A 81 5.72 -19.94 -21.37
N ARG A 82 6.03 -19.62 -20.10
CA ARG A 82 7.32 -19.10 -19.68
C ARG A 82 8.03 -19.95 -18.64
N ASN A 83 7.46 -21.02 -18.16
CA ASN A 83 7.98 -21.87 -17.10
C ASN A 83 8.48 -21.04 -15.89
N GLY A 84 7.68 -20.06 -15.44
CA GLY A 84 8.03 -19.16 -14.35
C GLY A 84 9.11 -18.11 -14.64
N MET A 85 9.65 -18.07 -15.86
CA MET A 85 10.73 -17.14 -16.22
C MET A 85 10.22 -15.71 -16.32
N MET A 86 10.88 -14.82 -15.59
CA MET A 86 10.63 -13.37 -15.57
C MET A 86 11.91 -12.62 -15.88
N GLY A 87 11.89 -11.81 -16.92
CA GLY A 87 13.04 -10.98 -17.28
C GLY A 87 13.02 -10.46 -18.72
N PRO A 88 13.92 -9.51 -19.05
CA PRO A 88 14.84 -8.83 -18.14
C PRO A 88 14.13 -7.89 -17.15
N LEU A 89 14.42 -8.02 -15.88
CA LEU A 89 13.85 -7.23 -14.80
C LEU A 89 14.69 -6.00 -14.52
N ARG A 90 14.03 -4.88 -14.26
CA ARG A 90 14.65 -3.59 -13.91
C ARG A 90 14.25 -3.17 -12.51
N TYR A 91 15.19 -2.63 -11.76
CA TYR A 91 14.96 -2.11 -10.41
C TYR A 91 13.77 -1.12 -10.37
N GLY A 92 12.93 -1.26 -9.37
CA GLY A 92 11.73 -0.42 -9.15
C GLY A 92 10.53 -0.80 -10.01
N LYS A 93 10.50 -2.00 -10.61
CA LYS A 93 9.38 -2.52 -11.40
C LYS A 93 8.61 -3.63 -10.72
N LEU A 94 9.21 -4.28 -9.76
CA LEU A 94 8.60 -5.32 -8.93
C LEU A 94 8.07 -4.74 -7.61
N PRO A 95 7.30 -5.52 -6.83
CA PRO A 95 7.12 -5.23 -5.41
C PRO A 95 8.47 -5.03 -4.73
N LYS A 96 8.51 -4.08 -3.76
CA LYS A 96 9.76 -3.72 -3.09
C LYS A 96 10.42 -4.93 -2.42
N GLU A 97 9.63 -5.80 -1.84
CA GLU A 97 10.08 -7.01 -1.15
C GLU A 97 10.92 -7.90 -2.08
N LEU A 98 10.48 -8.04 -3.34
CA LEU A 98 11.24 -8.77 -4.37
C LEU A 98 12.45 -7.98 -4.84
N ASP A 99 12.29 -6.67 -5.13
CA ASP A 99 13.42 -5.83 -5.57
C ASP A 99 14.55 -5.83 -4.54
N ASP A 100 14.24 -5.71 -3.25
CA ASP A 100 15.24 -5.65 -2.18
C ASP A 100 16.10 -6.93 -2.10
N ILE A 101 15.53 -8.09 -2.36
CA ILE A 101 16.25 -9.37 -2.32
C ILE A 101 16.97 -9.62 -3.65
N ILE A 102 16.29 -9.47 -4.78
CA ILE A 102 16.85 -9.77 -6.11
C ILE A 102 18.15 -8.97 -6.35
N TRP A 103 18.13 -7.66 -6.04
CA TRP A 103 19.30 -6.80 -6.30
C TRP A 103 20.45 -6.99 -5.31
N GLN A 104 20.27 -7.81 -4.27
CA GLN A 104 21.34 -8.24 -3.35
C GLN A 104 21.76 -9.68 -3.58
N SER A 105 21.10 -10.41 -4.47
CA SER A 105 21.35 -11.83 -4.76
C SER A 105 22.27 -12.03 -5.98
N MET A 106 22.84 -13.23 -6.07
CA MET A 106 23.71 -13.65 -7.15
C MET A 106 23.05 -14.76 -7.99
N PRO A 107 23.45 -14.92 -9.27
CA PRO A 107 23.00 -16.05 -10.07
C PRO A 107 23.28 -17.39 -9.37
N GLY A 108 22.27 -18.25 -9.31
CA GLY A 108 22.27 -19.52 -8.58
C GLY A 108 21.57 -19.46 -7.22
N ASP A 109 21.37 -18.27 -6.64
CA ASP A 109 20.67 -18.16 -5.36
C ASP A 109 19.19 -18.51 -5.52
N ILE A 110 18.65 -19.23 -4.53
CA ILE A 110 17.22 -19.50 -4.38
C ILE A 110 16.77 -18.79 -3.11
N ASN A 111 15.71 -17.99 -3.23
CA ASN A 111 15.16 -17.17 -2.15
C ASN A 111 13.69 -17.48 -1.90
N GLY A 112 13.17 -17.10 -0.73
CA GLY A 112 11.78 -17.30 -0.32
C GLY A 112 11.64 -18.44 0.71
N PRO A 113 10.41 -18.69 1.22
CA PRO A 113 9.19 -18.00 0.83
C PRO A 113 9.20 -16.51 1.22
N LEU A 114 8.81 -15.66 0.28
CA LEU A 114 8.73 -14.21 0.44
C LEU A 114 7.31 -13.75 0.14
N GLU A 115 6.69 -13.06 1.09
CA GLU A 115 5.34 -12.53 0.91
C GLU A 115 5.34 -11.24 0.09
N THR A 116 4.40 -11.13 -0.83
CA THR A 116 4.02 -9.90 -1.52
C THR A 116 2.50 -9.82 -1.61
N LYS A 117 1.99 -8.70 -2.12
CA LYS A 117 0.54 -8.58 -2.40
C LYS A 117 -0.01 -9.63 -3.39
N PHE A 118 0.83 -10.36 -4.11
CA PHE A 118 0.41 -11.39 -5.06
C PHE A 118 0.34 -12.79 -4.44
N GLY A 119 0.95 -13.00 -3.28
CA GLY A 119 1.10 -14.27 -2.60
C GLY A 119 2.53 -14.50 -2.13
N TYR A 120 2.89 -15.75 -1.91
CA TYR A 120 4.23 -16.17 -1.51
C TYR A 120 5.05 -16.56 -2.72
N HIS A 121 6.28 -16.05 -2.79
CA HIS A 121 7.24 -16.31 -3.86
C HIS A 121 8.38 -17.19 -3.37
N VAL A 122 8.73 -18.21 -4.14
CA VAL A 122 10.01 -18.91 -4.09
C VAL A 122 10.66 -18.70 -5.44
N PHE A 123 11.82 -18.07 -5.48
CA PHE A 123 12.42 -17.69 -6.76
C PHE A 123 13.91 -17.98 -6.83
N HIS A 124 14.36 -18.34 -8.03
CA HIS A 124 15.73 -18.64 -8.39
C HIS A 124 16.31 -17.50 -9.24
N ILE A 125 17.49 -17.02 -8.89
CA ILE A 125 18.22 -16.03 -9.69
C ILE A 125 18.91 -16.77 -10.84
N VAL A 126 18.36 -16.64 -12.04
CA VAL A 126 18.89 -17.33 -13.23
C VAL A 126 20.05 -16.58 -13.84
N LYS A 127 19.93 -15.25 -13.95
CA LYS A 127 20.89 -14.43 -14.67
C LYS A 127 20.98 -13.01 -14.12
N ARG A 128 22.19 -12.45 -14.16
CA ARG A 128 22.50 -11.05 -13.89
C ARG A 128 23.36 -10.48 -14.99
N GLU A 129 22.90 -9.47 -15.70
CA GLU A 129 23.58 -8.92 -16.86
C GLU A 129 23.80 -7.41 -16.74
N GLN A 130 25.03 -7.00 -17.09
CA GLN A 130 25.35 -5.58 -17.21
C GLN A 130 24.63 -4.99 -18.44
N ARG A 131 23.90 -3.90 -18.26
CA ARG A 131 23.25 -3.19 -19.36
C ARG A 131 24.29 -2.48 -20.23
N LYS A 132 24.13 -2.58 -21.52
CA LYS A 132 25.00 -1.94 -22.53
C LYS A 132 24.77 -0.44 -22.67
N GLN A 133 23.99 0.18 -21.81
CA GLN A 133 23.58 1.58 -21.93
C GLN A 133 24.63 2.52 -21.31
N SER A 134 25.07 3.52 -22.07
CA SER A 134 25.93 4.57 -21.52
C SER A 134 25.13 5.46 -20.56
N VAL A 135 25.64 5.65 -19.35
CA VAL A 135 24.99 6.49 -18.36
C VAL A 135 25.41 7.95 -18.55
N ALA A 136 24.44 8.84 -18.63
CA ALA A 136 24.68 10.27 -18.78
C ALA A 136 25.54 10.81 -17.61
N LYS A 137 26.52 11.67 -17.89
CA LYS A 137 27.44 12.27 -16.90
C LYS A 137 26.73 12.86 -15.65
N ASN A 138 25.46 13.27 -15.79
CA ASN A 138 24.69 13.88 -14.70
C ASN A 138 23.59 12.95 -14.14
N ARG A 139 23.68 11.62 -14.34
CA ARG A 139 22.61 10.68 -13.98
C ARG A 139 22.22 10.74 -12.51
N LYS A 140 23.18 10.79 -11.57
CA LYS A 140 22.90 10.87 -10.13
C LYS A 140 22.09 12.12 -9.75
N LYS A 141 22.42 13.29 -10.35
CA LYS A 141 21.67 14.54 -10.10
C LYS A 141 20.22 14.43 -10.60
N THR A 142 20.03 13.87 -11.79
CA THR A 142 18.72 13.63 -12.39
C THR A 142 17.93 12.60 -11.58
N LEU A 143 18.58 11.52 -11.16
CA LEU A 143 18.00 10.46 -10.34
C LEU A 143 17.47 10.99 -9.01
N ARG A 144 18.22 11.85 -8.30
CA ARG A 144 17.76 12.47 -7.05
C ARG A 144 16.45 13.25 -7.25
N ARG A 145 16.33 13.97 -8.37
CA ARG A 145 15.09 14.71 -8.71
C ARG A 145 13.94 13.76 -9.03
N GLU A 146 14.20 12.72 -9.81
CA GLU A 146 13.21 11.70 -10.18
C GLU A 146 12.66 10.97 -8.95
N ILE A 147 13.52 10.62 -8.00
CA ILE A 147 13.11 9.99 -6.73
C ILE A 147 12.21 10.94 -5.93
N LYS A 148 12.57 12.21 -5.81
CA LYS A 148 11.72 13.22 -5.15
C LYS A 148 10.35 13.37 -5.82
N ASN A 149 10.26 13.10 -7.12
CA ASN A 149 9.02 13.12 -7.90
C ASN A 149 8.28 11.76 -7.89
N GLY A 150 8.63 10.85 -7.00
CA GLY A 150 7.93 9.57 -6.78
C GLY A 150 8.47 8.40 -7.59
N ARG A 151 9.56 8.55 -8.35
CA ARG A 151 10.21 7.40 -8.99
C ARG A 151 10.74 6.43 -7.93
N TYR A 152 10.57 5.14 -8.17
CA TYR A 152 10.90 4.02 -7.26
C TYR A 152 10.07 3.96 -5.99
N LYS A 153 9.04 4.80 -5.84
CA LYS A 153 8.14 4.83 -4.67
C LYS A 153 8.86 4.85 -3.32
N LEU A 154 10.09 5.37 -3.28
CA LEU A 154 10.89 5.39 -2.05
C LEU A 154 10.23 6.18 -0.91
N LEU A 155 9.43 7.17 -1.26
CA LEU A 155 8.66 7.92 -0.27
C LEU A 155 7.56 7.07 0.35
N ASP A 156 6.88 6.26 -0.47
CA ASP A 156 5.85 5.32 0.00
C ASP A 156 6.50 4.29 0.93
N HIS A 157 7.64 3.71 0.54
CA HIS A 157 8.39 2.77 1.36
C HIS A 157 8.91 3.39 2.67
N TYR A 158 9.33 4.65 2.63
CA TYR A 158 9.71 5.38 3.83
C TYR A 158 8.53 5.56 4.79
N THR A 159 7.34 5.87 4.27
CA THR A 159 6.13 5.96 5.09
C THR A 159 5.67 4.59 5.58
N ASP A 160 5.82 3.54 4.77
CA ASP A 160 5.51 2.16 5.16
C ASP A 160 6.41 1.66 6.30
N SER A 161 7.72 1.97 6.28
CA SER A 161 8.64 1.62 7.37
C SER A 161 8.24 2.27 8.71
N TYR A 162 7.72 3.49 8.70
CA TYR A 162 7.16 4.12 9.90
C TYR A 162 5.87 3.44 10.35
N ALA A 163 5.03 3.01 9.42
CA ALA A 163 3.81 2.29 9.78
C ALA A 163 4.14 0.93 10.44
N GLU A 164 5.17 0.24 9.97
CA GLU A 164 5.68 -0.98 10.61
C GLU A 164 6.23 -0.71 12.01
N GLU A 165 6.94 0.41 12.21
CA GLU A 165 7.41 0.84 13.53
C GLU A 165 6.23 1.15 14.46
N TRP A 166 5.21 1.87 13.98
CA TRP A 166 4.00 2.14 14.75
C TRP A 166 3.24 0.86 15.11
N PHE A 167 3.18 -0.11 14.21
CA PHE A 167 2.55 -1.41 14.49
C PHE A 167 3.24 -2.12 15.65
N LYS A 168 4.58 -2.03 15.74
CA LYS A 168 5.35 -2.54 16.89
C LYS A 168 5.13 -1.73 18.17
N ILE A 169 5.16 -0.39 18.08
CA ILE A 169 4.96 0.51 19.23
C ILE A 169 3.58 0.32 19.87
N PHE A 170 2.54 0.16 19.05
CA PHE A 170 1.15 0.01 19.51
C PHE A 170 0.70 -1.44 19.59
N ASP A 171 1.62 -2.40 19.53
CA ASP A 171 1.34 -3.84 19.61
C ASP A 171 0.15 -4.22 18.72
N ILE A 172 0.24 -3.83 17.43
CA ILE A 172 -0.81 -4.11 16.45
C ILE A 172 -0.60 -5.50 15.89
N GLU A 173 -1.59 -6.34 16.07
CA GLU A 173 -1.63 -7.72 15.56
C GLU A 173 -2.84 -7.90 14.66
N LEU A 174 -2.62 -8.45 13.46
CA LEU A 174 -3.66 -8.79 12.50
C LEU A 174 -4.08 -10.26 12.69
N PHE A 175 -5.37 -10.51 12.78
CA PHE A 175 -5.92 -11.87 12.82
C PHE A 175 -6.35 -12.29 11.42
N ILE A 176 -5.36 -12.68 10.61
CA ILE A 176 -5.50 -12.96 9.18
C ILE A 176 -6.58 -14.02 8.91
N GLU A 177 -6.61 -15.08 9.71
CA GLU A 177 -7.62 -16.13 9.60
C GLU A 177 -9.04 -15.63 9.86
N ASN A 178 -9.19 -14.67 10.76
CA ASN A 178 -10.50 -14.08 11.06
C ASN A 178 -10.97 -13.19 9.90
N ILE A 179 -10.04 -12.49 9.23
CA ILE A 179 -10.36 -11.68 8.05
C ILE A 179 -10.79 -12.59 6.89
N ASP A 180 -10.08 -13.68 6.69
CA ASP A 180 -10.41 -14.69 5.69
C ASP A 180 -11.77 -15.33 5.96
N THR A 181 -12.04 -15.70 7.22
CA THR A 181 -13.34 -16.26 7.65
C THR A 181 -14.48 -15.25 7.46
N LEU A 182 -14.27 -13.97 7.77
CA LEU A 182 -15.26 -12.93 7.51
C LEU A 182 -15.64 -12.86 6.02
N TRP A 183 -14.63 -12.91 5.15
CA TRP A 183 -14.84 -12.88 3.71
C TRP A 183 -15.66 -14.08 3.24
N GLN A 184 -15.28 -15.30 3.64
CA GLN A 184 -16.02 -16.52 3.30
C GLN A 184 -17.49 -16.46 3.76
N ARG A 185 -17.75 -16.00 4.99
CA ARG A 185 -19.12 -15.81 5.46
C ARG A 185 -19.91 -14.82 4.62
N ALA A 186 -19.28 -13.75 4.14
CA ALA A 186 -19.95 -12.81 3.25
C ALA A 186 -20.29 -13.46 1.90
N GLU A 187 -19.44 -14.36 1.39
CA GLU A 187 -19.71 -15.18 0.20
C GLU A 187 -20.86 -16.17 0.44
N ASP A 188 -20.80 -16.95 1.53
CA ASP A 188 -21.80 -17.95 1.88
C ASP A 188 -23.21 -17.35 2.07
N LEU A 189 -23.29 -16.11 2.55
CA LEU A 189 -24.55 -15.39 2.77
C LEU A 189 -25.00 -14.57 1.55
N ASP A 190 -24.27 -14.70 0.42
CA ASP A 190 -24.57 -13.95 -0.82
C ASP A 190 -24.72 -12.43 -0.62
N LEU A 191 -23.79 -11.85 0.17
CA LEU A 191 -23.81 -10.41 0.44
C LEU A 191 -23.25 -9.57 -0.74
N PHE A 192 -22.84 -10.23 -1.80
CA PHE A 192 -22.24 -9.60 -2.97
C PHE A 192 -23.29 -9.07 -3.94
N VAL A 193 -23.02 -7.90 -4.50
CA VAL A 193 -23.76 -7.36 -5.66
C VAL A 193 -22.83 -7.46 -6.86
N VAL A 194 -23.16 -8.29 -7.82
CA VAL A 194 -22.36 -8.51 -9.02
C VAL A 194 -22.60 -7.38 -10.03
N PRO A 195 -21.58 -6.73 -10.61
CA PRO A 195 -20.13 -6.93 -10.44
C PRO A 195 -19.47 -6.12 -9.30
N GLU A 196 -20.23 -5.43 -8.48
CA GLU A 196 -19.74 -4.36 -7.58
C GLU A 196 -19.07 -4.90 -6.30
N GLY A 197 -19.28 -6.17 -5.96
CA GLY A 197 -18.73 -6.77 -4.74
C GLY A 197 -19.58 -6.54 -3.50
N VAL A 198 -19.01 -6.74 -2.30
CA VAL A 198 -19.67 -6.50 -1.02
C VAL A 198 -19.38 -5.08 -0.52
N SER A 199 -20.42 -4.32 -0.20
CA SER A 199 -20.28 -2.99 0.39
C SER A 199 -19.72 -3.08 1.81
N VAL A 200 -18.84 -2.15 2.18
CA VAL A 200 -18.32 -2.02 3.55
C VAL A 200 -19.43 -2.01 4.60
N LEU A 201 -20.56 -1.41 4.30
CA LEU A 201 -21.72 -1.31 5.22
C LEU A 201 -22.42 -2.66 5.42
N ARG A 202 -22.44 -3.50 4.40
CA ARG A 202 -23.10 -4.82 4.44
C ARG A 202 -22.26 -5.89 5.16
N LEU A 203 -20.96 -5.65 5.38
CA LEU A 203 -20.12 -6.62 6.09
C LEU A 203 -20.64 -6.98 7.48
N ASN A 204 -21.38 -6.07 8.13
CA ASN A 204 -22.02 -6.36 9.42
C ASN A 204 -23.13 -7.42 9.31
N GLU A 205 -23.77 -7.56 8.14
CA GLU A 205 -24.78 -8.58 7.86
C GLU A 205 -24.20 -10.00 7.92
N ALA A 206 -22.86 -10.15 7.77
CA ALA A 206 -22.18 -11.44 7.93
C ALA A 206 -22.28 -12.01 9.37
N GLY A 207 -22.71 -11.20 10.36
CA GLY A 207 -22.87 -11.63 11.75
C GLY A 207 -21.58 -12.13 12.41
N TYR A 208 -20.41 -11.73 11.87
CA TYR A 208 -19.12 -12.15 12.37
C TYR A 208 -18.70 -11.30 13.57
N LYS A 209 -18.33 -11.95 14.69
CA LYS A 209 -18.04 -11.25 15.95
C LYS A 209 -16.58 -11.35 16.41
N ALA A 210 -15.79 -12.24 15.78
CA ALA A 210 -14.39 -12.34 16.13
C ALA A 210 -13.62 -11.08 15.71
N PRO A 211 -12.59 -10.67 16.46
CA PRO A 211 -11.81 -9.48 16.13
C PRO A 211 -10.97 -9.69 14.85
N LEU A 212 -10.80 -8.65 14.07
CA LEU A 212 -9.98 -8.65 12.85
C LEU A 212 -8.52 -8.28 13.14
N ALA A 213 -8.31 -7.55 14.23
CA ALA A 213 -6.99 -7.15 14.71
C ALA A 213 -7.05 -6.81 16.21
N ARG A 214 -5.87 -6.53 16.78
CA ARG A 214 -5.69 -5.96 18.12
C ARG A 214 -4.78 -4.74 18.05
N ILE A 215 -5.09 -3.70 18.79
CA ILE A 215 -4.25 -2.51 19.00
C ILE A 215 -4.05 -2.36 20.50
N ASN A 216 -2.84 -2.57 21.01
CA ASN A 216 -2.59 -2.71 22.44
C ASN A 216 -3.57 -3.75 23.05
N ASN A 217 -4.44 -3.29 23.95
CA ASN A 217 -5.46 -4.12 24.60
C ASN A 217 -6.85 -3.99 23.94
N GLN A 218 -6.99 -3.22 22.88
CA GLN A 218 -8.27 -2.98 22.22
C GLN A 218 -8.46 -3.93 21.04
N MET A 219 -9.58 -4.66 21.03
CA MET A 219 -9.96 -5.50 19.89
C MET A 219 -10.61 -4.67 18.79
N VAL A 220 -10.11 -4.84 17.57
CA VAL A 220 -10.63 -4.24 16.35
C VAL A 220 -11.66 -5.17 15.74
N THR A 221 -12.93 -4.80 15.83
CA THR A 221 -14.07 -5.57 15.32
C THR A 221 -14.54 -5.06 13.97
N ILE A 222 -15.53 -5.74 13.36
CA ILE A 222 -16.20 -5.24 12.15
C ILE A 222 -16.82 -3.87 12.39
N ASP A 223 -17.44 -3.64 13.55
CA ASP A 223 -18.07 -2.35 13.86
C ASP A 223 -17.03 -1.22 13.84
N TRP A 224 -15.88 -1.43 14.47
CA TRP A 224 -14.75 -0.48 14.41
C TRP A 224 -14.29 -0.23 12.96
N PHE A 225 -14.14 -1.31 12.17
CA PHE A 225 -13.72 -1.21 10.77
C PHE A 225 -14.69 -0.37 9.94
N ILE A 226 -16.00 -0.62 10.08
CA ILE A 226 -17.04 0.13 9.37
C ILE A 226 -17.04 1.60 9.82
N GLU A 227 -16.95 1.86 11.12
CA GLU A 227 -16.89 3.23 11.65
C GLU A 227 -15.69 4.00 11.07
N GLN A 228 -14.50 3.43 11.11
CA GLN A 228 -13.31 4.07 10.56
C GLN A 228 -13.43 4.28 9.03
N ALA A 229 -13.96 3.31 8.31
CA ALA A 229 -14.16 3.42 6.87
C ALA A 229 -15.16 4.56 6.53
N GLN A 230 -16.21 4.74 7.32
CA GLN A 230 -17.19 5.82 7.13
C GLN A 230 -16.61 7.21 7.39
N GLN A 231 -15.69 7.34 8.34
CA GLN A 231 -15.00 8.60 8.65
C GLN A 231 -14.06 9.03 7.53
N HIS A 232 -13.58 8.08 6.71
CA HIS A 232 -12.66 8.37 5.62
C HIS A 232 -13.39 8.37 4.28
N GLY A 233 -13.53 9.55 3.65
CA GLY A 233 -14.23 9.72 2.38
C GLY A 233 -13.84 8.77 1.26
N LYS A 234 -12.59 8.29 1.24
CA LYS A 234 -12.07 7.29 0.30
C LYS A 234 -12.77 5.93 0.44
N TYR A 235 -13.16 5.52 1.66
CA TYR A 235 -13.70 4.19 1.95
C TYR A 235 -15.19 4.18 2.25
N LYS A 236 -15.82 5.34 2.44
CA LYS A 236 -17.22 5.48 2.87
C LYS A 236 -18.23 4.71 2.01
N GLN A 237 -17.95 4.58 0.71
CA GLN A 237 -18.80 3.88 -0.25
C GLN A 237 -18.01 2.77 -0.98
N SER A 238 -16.95 2.23 -0.34
CA SER A 238 -16.16 1.17 -0.97
C SER A 238 -16.95 -0.12 -1.06
N ASN A 239 -16.82 -0.75 -2.23
CA ASN A 239 -17.23 -2.12 -2.46
C ASN A 239 -15.98 -2.97 -2.62
N PHE A 240 -15.96 -4.14 -2.00
CA PHE A 240 -14.86 -5.07 -2.07
C PHE A 240 -15.21 -6.20 -3.03
N VAL A 241 -14.52 -6.26 -4.16
CA VAL A 241 -14.69 -7.31 -5.17
C VAL A 241 -13.79 -8.53 -4.92
N LYS A 242 -12.82 -8.39 -3.99
CA LYS A 242 -11.88 -9.44 -3.55
C LYS A 242 -11.54 -9.25 -2.08
N ALA A 243 -11.28 -10.34 -1.38
CA ALA A 243 -10.80 -10.35 0.00
C ALA A 243 -9.53 -9.48 0.20
N TYR A 244 -8.64 -9.46 -0.80
CA TYR A 244 -7.46 -8.60 -0.85
C TYR A 244 -7.78 -7.12 -0.58
N PHE A 245 -8.85 -6.57 -1.16
CA PHE A 245 -9.18 -5.14 -0.98
C PHE A 245 -9.72 -4.86 0.42
N LEU A 246 -10.48 -5.78 1.00
CA LEU A 246 -10.92 -5.69 2.39
C LEU A 246 -9.72 -5.70 3.34
N TYR A 247 -8.82 -6.67 3.18
CA TYR A 247 -7.59 -6.80 3.97
C TYR A 247 -6.71 -5.56 3.90
N ASN A 248 -6.45 -5.04 2.70
CA ASN A 248 -5.64 -3.84 2.53
C ASN A 248 -6.31 -2.57 3.07
N THR A 249 -7.64 -2.49 3.01
CA THR A 249 -8.37 -1.38 3.62
C THR A 249 -8.24 -1.40 5.14
N LEU A 250 -8.31 -2.58 5.76
CA LEU A 250 -8.07 -2.70 7.20
C LEU A 250 -6.66 -2.24 7.58
N ILE A 251 -5.64 -2.68 6.86
CA ILE A 251 -4.25 -2.25 7.07
C ILE A 251 -4.12 -0.73 6.93
N ASP A 252 -4.70 -0.12 5.89
CA ASP A 252 -4.61 1.33 5.69
C ASP A 252 -5.32 2.11 6.81
N LEU A 253 -6.46 1.63 7.30
CA LEU A 253 -7.15 2.22 8.44
C LEU A 253 -6.35 2.09 9.74
N LEU A 254 -5.74 0.93 10.00
CA LEU A 254 -4.86 0.72 11.15
C LEU A 254 -3.62 1.64 11.09
N ARG A 255 -3.00 1.77 9.93
CA ARG A 255 -1.87 2.71 9.71
C ARG A 255 -2.26 4.15 10.00
N ARG A 256 -3.44 4.57 9.57
CA ARG A 256 -3.96 5.94 9.82
C ARG A 256 -4.25 6.15 11.30
N TYR A 257 -4.87 5.18 11.92
CA TYR A 257 -5.18 5.23 13.35
C TYR A 257 -3.91 5.27 14.19
N SER A 258 -2.92 4.42 13.91
CA SER A 258 -1.63 4.43 14.61
C SER A 258 -0.83 5.72 14.37
N ALA A 259 -0.93 6.31 13.17
CA ALA A 259 -0.31 7.60 12.89
C ALA A 259 -0.89 8.73 13.76
N VAL A 260 -2.20 8.72 14.00
CA VAL A 260 -2.86 9.68 14.91
C VAL A 260 -2.42 9.44 16.35
N MET A 261 -2.45 8.18 16.82
CA MET A 261 -1.98 7.82 18.16
C MET A 261 -0.51 8.25 18.38
N TRP A 262 0.36 7.97 17.39
CA TRP A 262 1.78 8.37 17.46
C TRP A 262 1.93 9.88 17.53
N TYR A 263 1.15 10.62 16.73
CA TYR A 263 1.14 12.07 16.76
C TYR A 263 0.77 12.61 18.15
N ASP A 264 -0.21 12.01 18.81
CA ASP A 264 -0.68 12.42 20.13
C ASP A 264 0.35 12.20 21.24
N ILE A 265 1.16 11.13 21.15
CA ILE A 265 2.19 10.80 22.14
C ILE A 265 3.57 11.40 21.82
N SER A 266 3.80 11.90 20.58
CA SER A 266 5.11 12.45 20.21
C SER A 266 5.39 13.77 20.89
N ASP A 267 6.62 13.96 21.38
CA ASP A 267 7.04 15.16 22.12
C ASP A 267 7.32 16.38 21.22
N ASP A 268 7.21 16.25 19.91
CA ASP A 268 7.54 17.30 18.94
C ASP A 268 6.42 18.34 18.81
N GLN A 269 6.20 19.12 19.88
CA GLN A 269 5.13 20.13 19.95
C GLN A 269 5.24 21.22 18.88
N PHE A 270 6.43 21.54 18.42
CA PHE A 270 6.62 22.58 17.39
C PHE A 270 6.07 22.14 16.03
N ASP A 271 6.33 20.92 15.64
CA ASP A 271 5.81 20.36 14.40
C ASP A 271 4.30 20.06 14.49
N LYS A 272 3.76 19.76 15.68
CA LYS A 272 2.32 19.64 15.94
C LYS A 272 1.59 20.93 15.63
N GLN A 273 2.05 22.05 16.19
CA GLN A 273 1.43 23.37 15.96
C GLN A 273 1.46 23.77 14.50
N LYS A 274 2.60 23.56 13.81
CA LYS A 274 2.74 23.87 12.38
C LYS A 274 1.87 22.98 11.49
N THR A 275 1.70 21.71 11.87
CA THR A 275 0.82 20.76 11.15
C THR A 275 -0.63 21.15 11.33
N LEU A 276 -1.07 21.47 12.55
CA LEU A 276 -2.42 21.96 12.84
C LEU A 276 -2.74 23.24 12.05
N GLN A 277 -1.84 24.23 12.03
CA GLN A 277 -2.02 25.44 11.22
C GLN A 277 -2.14 25.12 9.73
N THR A 278 -1.34 24.18 9.22
CA THR A 278 -1.41 23.76 7.80
C THR A 278 -2.73 23.07 7.46
N VAL A 279 -3.25 22.23 8.37
CA VAL A 279 -4.55 21.56 8.21
C VAL A 279 -5.69 22.57 8.26
N GLN A 280 -5.66 23.49 9.21
CA GLN A 280 -6.65 24.58 9.32
C GLN A 280 -6.68 25.44 8.05
N LEU A 281 -5.52 25.88 7.56
CA LEU A 281 -5.41 26.65 6.30
C LEU A 281 -5.96 25.88 5.09
N LYS A 282 -5.73 24.56 5.01
CA LYS A 282 -6.30 23.73 3.93
C LYS A 282 -7.82 23.59 4.06
N GLN A 283 -8.34 23.43 5.27
CA GLN A 283 -9.78 23.37 5.53
C GLN A 283 -10.44 24.71 5.19
N GLU A 284 -9.87 25.81 5.62
CA GLU A 284 -10.33 27.17 5.28
C GLU A 284 -10.37 27.39 3.76
N LYS A 285 -9.31 27.01 3.02
CA LYS A 285 -9.26 27.09 1.56
C LYS A 285 -10.31 26.21 0.87
N LEU A 286 -10.60 25.01 1.40
CA LEU A 286 -11.63 24.12 0.86
C LEU A 286 -13.04 24.67 1.10
N LEU A 287 -13.30 25.18 2.30
CA LEU A 287 -14.57 25.84 2.63
C LEU A 287 -14.77 27.07 1.74
N TYR A 288 -13.76 27.90 1.61
CA TYR A 288 -13.75 29.06 0.73
C TYR A 288 -14.11 28.67 -0.71
N LYS A 289 -13.41 27.69 -1.31
CA LYS A 289 -13.71 27.21 -2.67
C LYS A 289 -15.15 26.69 -2.80
N HIS A 290 -15.66 26.02 -1.78
CA HIS A 290 -17.01 25.49 -1.78
C HIS A 290 -18.04 26.61 -1.79
N TYR A 291 -17.89 27.60 -0.92
CA TYR A 291 -18.81 28.75 -0.85
C TYR A 291 -18.76 29.61 -2.10
N VAL A 292 -17.58 29.92 -2.62
CA VAL A 292 -17.41 30.66 -3.89
C VAL A 292 -18.13 29.93 -5.03
N ALA A 293 -17.93 28.60 -5.15
CA ALA A 293 -18.58 27.80 -6.18
C ALA A 293 -20.11 27.76 -6.05
N GLN A 294 -20.64 27.83 -4.82
CA GLN A 294 -22.10 27.92 -4.58
C GLN A 294 -22.66 29.28 -4.99
N GLU A 295 -22.01 30.37 -4.59
CA GLU A 295 -22.47 31.73 -4.92
C GLU A 295 -22.38 31.99 -6.44
N MET A 296 -21.34 31.50 -7.12
CA MET A 296 -21.24 31.60 -8.59
C MET A 296 -22.29 30.78 -9.33
N LYS A 297 -22.84 29.71 -8.74
CA LYS A 297 -23.97 28.98 -9.32
C LYS A 297 -25.28 29.77 -9.25
N ILE A 298 -25.41 30.63 -8.25
CA ILE A 298 -26.59 31.47 -8.05
C ILE A 298 -26.50 32.71 -8.95
N ASP A 299 -25.32 33.29 -9.06
CA ASP A 299 -25.06 34.47 -9.90
C ASP A 299 -23.66 34.39 -10.56
N PRO A 300 -23.58 33.87 -11.80
CA PRO A 300 -22.32 33.73 -12.52
C PRO A 300 -21.58 35.02 -12.85
N ALA A 301 -22.24 36.17 -12.73
CA ALA A 301 -21.64 37.50 -13.01
C ALA A 301 -20.90 38.08 -11.79
N LEU A 302 -21.02 37.46 -10.63
CA LEU A 302 -20.32 37.91 -9.43
C LEU A 302 -18.82 37.67 -9.52
N ILE A 303 -18.06 38.73 -9.28
CA ILE A 303 -16.61 38.63 -9.11
C ILE A 303 -16.29 38.15 -7.67
N GLU A 304 -15.20 37.47 -7.53
CA GLU A 304 -14.74 36.82 -6.27
C GLU A 304 -14.72 37.79 -5.08
N GLU A 305 -14.32 39.05 -5.27
CA GLU A 305 -14.27 40.06 -4.22
C GLU A 305 -15.67 40.40 -3.65
N VAL A 306 -16.68 40.45 -4.52
CA VAL A 306 -18.08 40.69 -4.12
C VAL A 306 -18.63 39.50 -3.34
N ILE A 307 -18.28 38.28 -3.75
CA ILE A 307 -18.66 37.04 -3.07
C ILE A 307 -18.09 37.03 -1.65
N LEU A 308 -16.78 37.33 -1.52
CA LEU A 308 -16.09 37.40 -0.23
C LEU A 308 -16.71 38.39 0.74
N ASN A 309 -17.02 39.59 0.26
CA ASN A 309 -17.67 40.62 1.09
C ASN A 309 -19.07 40.18 1.54
N ARG A 310 -19.86 39.51 0.69
CA ARG A 310 -21.16 38.96 1.04
C ARG A 310 -21.05 37.84 2.10
N LEU A 311 -20.09 36.94 1.93
CA LEU A 311 -19.84 35.86 2.89
C LEU A 311 -19.35 36.39 4.24
N ALA A 312 -18.46 37.39 4.23
CA ALA A 312 -17.97 38.04 5.45
C ALA A 312 -19.13 38.67 6.26
N LEU A 313 -20.04 39.37 5.57
CA LEU A 313 -21.21 39.98 6.20
C LEU A 313 -22.24 38.92 6.68
N ARG A 314 -22.40 37.82 5.93
CA ARG A 314 -23.40 36.78 6.26
C ARG A 314 -23.00 35.91 7.46
N TYR A 315 -21.73 35.68 7.63
CA TYR A 315 -21.20 34.73 8.63
C TYR A 315 -20.31 35.39 9.68
N ASP A 316 -20.23 36.70 9.73
CA ASP A 316 -19.34 37.47 10.64
C ASP A 316 -17.89 37.00 10.61
N ILE A 317 -17.38 36.74 9.38
CA ILE A 317 -16.03 36.20 9.18
C ILE A 317 -15.07 37.33 8.77
N GLN A 318 -13.91 37.40 9.42
CA GLN A 318 -12.82 38.24 8.95
C GLN A 318 -12.15 37.61 7.72
N VAL A 319 -12.28 38.26 6.57
CA VAL A 319 -11.63 37.80 5.32
C VAL A 319 -10.14 38.05 5.39
N ARG A 320 -9.35 37.00 5.42
CA ARG A 320 -7.89 37.09 5.29
C ARG A 320 -7.52 37.32 3.83
N LYS A 321 -6.96 38.49 3.53
CA LYS A 321 -6.53 38.88 2.17
C LYS A 321 -5.31 38.11 1.65
N ASP A 322 -4.65 37.31 2.51
CA ASP A 322 -3.49 36.49 2.17
C ASP A 322 -3.83 35.08 1.65
N LEU A 323 -5.14 34.80 1.49
CA LEU A 323 -5.65 33.53 0.94
C LEU A 323 -5.97 33.61 -0.57
N THR A 324 -5.23 34.40 -1.34
CA THR A 324 -5.38 34.40 -2.80
C THR A 324 -5.07 33.04 -3.41
N LEU A 325 -5.90 32.64 -4.36
CA LEU A 325 -5.77 31.40 -5.12
C LEU A 325 -4.60 31.52 -6.11
N ASP A 326 -3.45 30.91 -5.82
CA ASP A 326 -2.44 30.53 -6.82
C ASP A 326 -2.72 29.12 -7.34
#